data_fa56fe7f5115cd06eb9500d8d9d68803
#
_entry.id   fa56fe7f5115cd06eb9500d8d9d68803
#
_cell.length_a   1.000
_cell.length_b   1.000
_cell.length_c   1.000
_cell.angle_alpha   90.00
_cell.angle_beta   90.00
_cell.angle_gamma   90.00
#
_symmetry.space_group_name_H-M   'P 1'
#
loop_
_entity.id
_entity.type
_entity.pdbx_description
1 polymer ?
#
loop_
_entity_poly.entity_id
_entity_poly.type
_entity_poly.pdbx_seq_one_letter_code
_entity_poly.pdbx_strand_id
1 'polypeptide(L)'
;AKVVRQEIDIVKGREFWSFRAPKKAPAPAVKDAAWPRSDIDRFLLAALEAKGLHPVADADRRTLIRRASLDLTGLPPTVEEVEAFVADVSPKAFETVVDRLLVSPRFGERWGRHWLDVARYAETSGK
;
A
#
# COMPACT_ATOMS: atom_id res chain seq x y z
N ALA A 1 -17.57 -16.22 42.31
CA ALA A 1 -17.98 -15.13 41.44
C ALA A 1 -18.86 -15.68 40.34
N LYS A 2 -20.13 -15.23 40.22
CA LYS A 2 -21.05 -15.60 39.13
C LYS A 2 -20.53 -14.98 37.82
N VAL A 3 -20.10 -15.81 36.87
CA VAL A 3 -19.78 -15.36 35.52
C VAL A 3 -21.11 -14.98 34.87
N VAL A 4 -21.37 -13.67 34.74
CA VAL A 4 -22.49 -13.15 33.95
C VAL A 4 -22.16 -13.42 32.50
N ARG A 5 -22.77 -14.45 31.89
CA ARG A 5 -22.72 -14.65 30.44
C ARG A 5 -23.53 -13.53 29.81
N GLN A 6 -22.86 -12.58 29.20
CA GLN A 6 -23.52 -11.60 28.35
C GLN A 6 -24.12 -12.35 27.15
N GLU A 7 -25.42 -12.32 27.01
CA GLU A 7 -26.10 -12.80 25.79
C GLU A 7 -25.62 -11.97 24.61
N ILE A 8 -25.01 -12.63 23.64
CA ILE A 8 -24.53 -11.97 22.41
C ILE A 8 -25.71 -11.86 21.46
N ASP A 9 -26.20 -10.65 21.25
CA ASP A 9 -27.22 -10.35 20.24
C ASP A 9 -26.56 -10.38 18.83
N ILE A 10 -26.70 -11.52 18.17
CA ILE A 10 -26.13 -11.76 16.83
C ILE A 10 -26.76 -10.84 15.78
N VAL A 11 -28.06 -10.52 15.93
CA VAL A 11 -28.78 -9.67 14.97
C VAL A 11 -28.21 -8.25 15.03
N LYS A 12 -28.09 -7.69 16.23
CA LYS A 12 -27.47 -6.38 16.47
C LYS A 12 -25.99 -6.36 16.10
N GLY A 13 -25.28 -7.48 16.35
CA GLY A 13 -23.88 -7.62 15.97
C GLY A 13 -23.64 -7.51 14.46
N ARG A 14 -24.58 -7.94 13.61
CA ARG A 14 -24.48 -7.80 12.14
C ARG A 14 -24.55 -6.34 11.66
N GLU A 15 -25.05 -5.44 12.47
CA GLU A 15 -25.11 -4.00 12.15
C GLU A 15 -23.80 -3.28 12.44
N PHE A 16 -22.85 -3.95 13.12
CA PHE A 16 -21.54 -3.39 13.37
C PHE A 16 -20.80 -3.10 12.05
N TRP A 17 -20.06 -2.00 12.00
CA TRP A 17 -19.48 -1.48 10.76
C TRP A 17 -18.64 -2.50 9.98
N SER A 18 -17.88 -3.38 10.66
CA SER A 18 -17.01 -4.37 10.01
C SER A 18 -17.76 -5.53 9.33
N PHE A 19 -19.06 -5.71 9.64
CA PHE A 19 -19.92 -6.72 9.03
C PHE A 19 -20.84 -6.17 7.95
N ARG A 20 -20.80 -4.87 7.73
CA ARG A 20 -21.56 -4.23 6.65
C ARG A 20 -20.75 -4.27 5.36
N ALA A 21 -21.42 -4.58 4.25
CA ALA A 21 -20.77 -4.54 2.96
C ALA A 21 -20.20 -3.14 2.67
N PRO A 22 -18.94 -3.03 2.22
CA PRO A 22 -18.34 -1.74 1.86
C PRO A 22 -19.17 -1.04 0.77
N LYS A 23 -19.40 0.25 0.96
CA LYS A 23 -20.05 1.08 -0.06
C LYS A 23 -18.99 2.00 -0.66
N LYS A 24 -18.97 2.10 -2.00
CA LYS A 24 -18.08 3.05 -2.69
C LYS A 24 -18.53 4.46 -2.36
N ALA A 25 -17.68 5.21 -1.64
CA ALA A 25 -17.89 6.63 -1.43
C ALA A 25 -17.56 7.41 -2.71
N PRO A 26 -18.31 8.47 -3.06
CA PRO A 26 -17.92 9.36 -4.16
C PRO A 26 -16.61 10.07 -3.80
N ALA A 27 -15.70 10.18 -4.77
CA ALA A 27 -14.48 10.92 -4.57
C ALA A 27 -14.78 12.41 -4.31
N PRO A 28 -14.17 13.04 -3.29
CA PRO A 28 -14.42 14.43 -2.97
C PRO A 28 -13.93 15.37 -4.07
N ALA A 29 -14.55 16.54 -4.18
CA ALA A 29 -14.02 17.65 -4.95
C ALA A 29 -12.79 18.23 -4.23
N VAL A 30 -11.77 18.57 -5.00
CA VAL A 30 -10.50 19.14 -4.53
C VAL A 30 -10.19 20.44 -5.27
N LYS A 31 -9.43 21.33 -4.67
CA LYS A 31 -9.04 22.61 -5.29
C LYS A 31 -8.04 22.40 -6.41
N ASP A 32 -7.00 21.61 -6.16
CA ASP A 32 -6.02 21.24 -7.18
C ASP A 32 -6.47 19.95 -7.88
N ALA A 33 -7.22 20.10 -8.98
CA ALA A 33 -7.70 18.98 -9.78
C ALA A 33 -6.61 18.31 -10.63
N ALA A 34 -5.42 18.93 -10.77
CA ALA A 34 -4.34 18.43 -11.62
C ALA A 34 -3.43 17.42 -10.90
N TRP A 35 -3.31 17.53 -9.58
CA TRP A 35 -2.44 16.66 -8.78
C TRP A 35 -2.93 15.20 -8.66
N PRO A 36 -4.24 14.91 -8.42
CA PRO A 36 -4.71 13.55 -8.21
C PRO A 36 -4.60 12.71 -9.49
N ARG A 37 -4.02 11.52 -9.37
CA ARG A 37 -3.97 10.49 -10.44
C ARG A 37 -5.04 9.41 -10.27
N SER A 38 -5.63 9.33 -9.06
CA SER A 38 -6.65 8.34 -8.71
C SER A 38 -7.69 8.94 -7.75
N ASP A 39 -8.79 8.19 -7.52
CA ASP A 39 -9.78 8.56 -6.51
C ASP A 39 -9.19 8.58 -5.09
N ILE A 40 -8.20 7.71 -4.80
CA ILE A 40 -7.51 7.67 -3.50
C ILE A 40 -6.77 9.00 -3.27
N ASP A 41 -6.10 9.52 -4.29
CA ASP A 41 -5.39 10.80 -4.19
C ASP A 41 -6.34 11.95 -3.90
N ARG A 42 -7.58 11.90 -4.41
CA ARG A 42 -8.60 12.92 -4.10
C ARG A 42 -8.98 12.92 -2.63
N PHE A 43 -9.12 11.74 -2.01
CA PHE A 43 -9.38 11.67 -0.58
C PHE A 43 -8.21 12.20 0.25
N LEU A 44 -6.97 11.87 -0.15
CA LEU A 44 -5.76 12.38 0.51
C LEU A 44 -5.65 13.89 0.36
N LEU A 45 -5.82 14.40 -0.86
CA LEU A 45 -5.71 15.82 -1.14
C LEU A 45 -6.77 16.64 -0.40
N ALA A 46 -8.03 16.18 -0.39
CA ALA A 46 -9.09 16.84 0.36
C ALA A 46 -8.77 16.92 1.87
N ALA A 47 -8.18 15.86 2.44
CA ALA A 47 -7.76 15.88 3.84
C ALA A 47 -6.57 16.82 4.09
N LEU A 48 -5.63 16.95 3.16
CA LEU A 48 -4.53 17.92 3.22
C LEU A 48 -5.06 19.35 3.12
N GLU A 49 -5.89 19.63 2.12
CA GLU A 49 -6.49 20.96 1.90
C GLU A 49 -7.31 21.44 3.08
N ALA A 50 -8.06 20.54 3.74
CA ALA A 50 -8.83 20.85 4.94
C ALA A 50 -7.95 21.31 6.11
N LYS A 51 -6.67 20.93 6.12
CA LYS A 51 -5.67 21.34 7.12
C LYS A 51 -4.75 22.47 6.63
N GLY A 52 -4.98 23.01 5.44
CA GLY A 52 -4.11 24.02 4.83
C GLY A 52 -2.74 23.49 4.42
N LEU A 53 -2.63 22.17 4.21
CA LEU A 53 -1.41 21.51 3.78
C LEU A 53 -1.45 21.25 2.28
N HIS A 54 -0.27 21.12 1.68
CA HIS A 54 -0.08 20.80 0.27
C HIS A 54 0.77 19.53 0.13
N PRO A 55 0.57 18.75 -0.95
CA PRO A 55 1.47 17.67 -1.27
C PRO A 55 2.89 18.17 -1.46
N VAL A 56 3.86 17.34 -1.10
CA VAL A 56 5.27 17.60 -1.41
C VAL A 56 5.58 17.23 -2.86
N ALA A 57 6.68 17.75 -3.40
CA ALA A 57 7.15 17.38 -4.73
C ALA A 57 7.42 15.87 -4.85
N ASP A 58 7.30 15.35 -6.07
CA ASP A 58 7.63 13.97 -6.38
C ASP A 58 9.09 13.67 -6.00
N ALA A 59 9.33 12.43 -5.56
CA ALA A 59 10.67 11.99 -5.24
C ALA A 59 11.54 11.92 -6.50
N ASP A 60 12.84 12.18 -6.36
CA ASP A 60 13.81 11.98 -7.43
C ASP A 60 13.91 10.51 -7.84
N ARG A 61 14.48 10.25 -9.02
CA ARG A 61 14.53 8.91 -9.62
C ARG A 61 15.32 7.91 -8.76
N ARG A 62 16.40 8.34 -8.10
CA ARG A 62 17.19 7.47 -7.22
C ARG A 62 16.38 7.05 -5.99
N THR A 63 15.64 7.98 -5.42
CA THR A 63 14.72 7.72 -4.31
C THR A 63 13.58 6.81 -4.73
N LEU A 64 13.01 7.00 -5.92
CA LEU A 64 11.90 6.17 -6.44
C LEU A 64 12.31 4.71 -6.61
N ILE A 65 13.43 4.43 -7.31
CA ILE A 65 13.88 3.06 -7.52
C ILE A 65 14.26 2.38 -6.20
N ARG A 66 14.88 3.11 -5.28
CA ARG A 66 15.21 2.60 -3.95
C ARG A 66 13.95 2.19 -3.18
N ARG A 67 12.92 3.04 -3.16
CA ARG A 67 11.65 2.73 -2.51
C ARG A 67 10.97 1.53 -3.14
N ALA A 68 10.82 1.50 -4.47
CA ALA A 68 10.20 0.40 -5.18
C ALA A 68 10.92 -0.94 -4.93
N SER A 69 12.26 -0.96 -4.97
CA SER A 69 13.04 -2.17 -4.72
C SER A 69 12.87 -2.68 -3.29
N LEU A 70 12.96 -1.80 -2.29
CA LEU A 70 12.76 -2.18 -0.89
C LEU A 70 11.33 -2.64 -0.61
N ASP A 71 10.33 -2.02 -1.21
CA ASP A 71 8.93 -2.40 -1.01
C ASP A 71 8.60 -3.73 -1.68
N LEU A 72 9.05 -3.96 -2.91
CA LEU A 72 8.67 -5.15 -3.67
C LEU A 72 9.55 -6.35 -3.35
N THR A 73 10.86 -6.17 -3.20
CA THR A 73 11.80 -7.28 -3.02
C THR A 73 12.46 -7.33 -1.65
N GLY A 74 12.36 -6.27 -0.85
CA GLY A 74 13.04 -6.15 0.45
C GLY A 74 14.54 -5.87 0.35
N LEU A 75 15.08 -5.72 -0.86
CA LEU A 75 16.50 -5.49 -1.13
C LEU A 75 16.72 -4.14 -1.80
N PRO A 76 17.86 -3.47 -1.55
CA PRO A 76 18.21 -2.27 -2.29
C PRO A 76 18.53 -2.61 -3.75
N PRO A 77 18.31 -1.67 -4.69
CA PRO A 77 18.74 -1.83 -6.07
C PRO A 77 20.27 -1.84 -6.15
N THR A 78 20.85 -2.47 -7.19
CA THR A 78 22.27 -2.35 -7.48
C THR A 78 22.61 -0.99 -8.06
N VAL A 79 23.89 -0.65 -8.10
CA VAL A 79 24.36 0.63 -8.68
C VAL A 79 23.97 0.72 -10.16
N GLU A 80 24.17 -0.38 -10.90
CA GLU A 80 23.86 -0.47 -12.32
C GLU A 80 22.36 -0.27 -12.59
N GLU A 81 21.51 -0.85 -11.75
CA GLU A 81 20.04 -0.67 -11.84
C GLU A 81 19.62 0.78 -11.59
N VAL A 82 20.26 1.45 -10.63
CA VAL A 82 20.01 2.86 -10.34
C VAL A 82 20.45 3.72 -11.53
N GLU A 83 21.64 3.50 -12.06
CA GLU A 83 22.17 4.28 -13.18
C GLU A 83 21.36 4.08 -14.45
N ALA A 84 20.99 2.84 -14.77
CA ALA A 84 20.12 2.53 -15.91
C ALA A 84 18.77 3.24 -15.78
N PHE A 85 18.14 3.21 -14.62
CA PHE A 85 16.86 3.90 -14.41
C PHE A 85 17.01 5.42 -14.46
N VAL A 86 18.07 5.98 -13.92
CA VAL A 86 18.32 7.44 -13.97
C VAL A 86 18.55 7.91 -15.40
N ALA A 87 19.24 7.10 -16.22
CA ALA A 87 19.51 7.42 -17.62
C ALA A 87 18.30 7.22 -18.55
N ASP A 88 17.36 6.34 -18.19
CA ASP A 88 16.16 6.07 -19.02
C ASP A 88 15.16 7.23 -18.91
N VAL A 89 15.08 8.08 -19.93
CA VAL A 89 14.16 9.23 -20.00
C VAL A 89 12.76 8.88 -20.53
N SER A 90 12.48 7.59 -20.78
CA SER A 90 11.17 7.17 -21.30
C SER A 90 10.05 7.45 -20.27
N PRO A 91 8.83 7.78 -20.74
CA PRO A 91 7.69 8.01 -19.84
C PRO A 91 7.28 6.75 -19.06
N LYS A 92 7.68 5.57 -19.53
CA LYS A 92 7.40 4.26 -18.89
C LYS A 92 8.55 3.71 -18.07
N ALA A 93 9.64 4.45 -17.90
CA ALA A 93 10.84 3.98 -17.20
C ALA A 93 10.52 3.40 -15.81
N PHE A 94 9.66 4.07 -15.03
CA PHE A 94 9.31 3.59 -13.69
C PHE A 94 8.42 2.34 -13.73
N GLU A 95 7.45 2.28 -14.65
CA GLU A 95 6.60 1.11 -14.90
C GLU A 95 7.47 -0.12 -15.24
N THR A 96 8.44 0.05 -16.15
CA THR A 96 9.40 -1.01 -16.52
C THR A 96 10.20 -1.53 -15.33
N VAL A 97 10.64 -0.64 -14.43
CA VAL A 97 11.32 -1.06 -13.18
C VAL A 97 10.38 -1.86 -12.29
N VAL A 98 9.16 -1.40 -12.09
CA VAL A 98 8.15 -2.09 -11.26
C VAL A 98 7.85 -3.48 -11.84
N ASP A 99 7.59 -3.59 -13.15
CA ASP A 99 7.31 -4.87 -13.80
C ASP A 99 8.46 -5.87 -13.62
N ARG A 100 9.70 -5.41 -13.79
CA ARG A 100 10.90 -6.22 -13.55
C ARG A 100 10.98 -6.73 -12.11
N LEU A 101 10.70 -5.87 -11.14
CA LEU A 101 10.72 -6.24 -9.72
C LEU A 101 9.61 -7.24 -9.37
N LEU A 102 8.43 -7.11 -9.97
CA LEU A 102 7.28 -8.01 -9.75
C LEU A 102 7.53 -9.43 -10.28
N VAL A 103 8.28 -9.60 -11.37
CA VAL A 103 8.65 -10.93 -11.89
C VAL A 103 9.88 -11.52 -11.22
N SER A 104 10.53 -10.78 -10.32
CA SER A 104 11.70 -11.27 -9.58
C SER A 104 11.30 -12.36 -8.58
N PRO A 105 12.08 -13.46 -8.46
CA PRO A 105 11.88 -14.44 -7.39
C PRO A 105 11.89 -13.80 -5.98
N ARG A 106 12.62 -12.71 -5.80
CA ARG A 106 12.69 -11.97 -4.53
C ARG A 106 11.36 -11.36 -4.11
N PHE A 107 10.52 -10.98 -5.08
CA PHE A 107 9.16 -10.55 -4.81
C PHE A 107 8.36 -11.68 -4.14
N GLY A 108 8.42 -12.89 -4.69
CA GLY A 108 7.74 -14.06 -4.11
C GLY A 108 8.24 -14.40 -2.71
N GLU A 109 9.58 -14.39 -2.48
CA GLU A 109 10.19 -14.61 -1.17
C GLU A 109 9.69 -13.60 -0.12
N ARG A 110 9.66 -12.30 -0.47
CA ARG A 110 9.20 -11.25 0.41
C ARG A 110 7.70 -11.33 0.70
N TRP A 111 6.90 -11.43 -0.34
CA TRP A 111 5.44 -11.34 -0.22
C TRP A 111 4.80 -12.65 0.22
N GLY A 112 5.47 -13.79 0.01
CA GLY A 112 5.07 -15.09 0.56
C GLY A 112 4.96 -15.05 2.08
N ARG A 113 5.83 -14.27 2.77
CA ARG A 113 5.76 -14.10 4.21
C ARG A 113 4.45 -13.47 4.68
N HIS A 114 3.93 -12.47 3.96
CA HIS A 114 2.65 -11.86 4.30
C HIS A 114 1.49 -12.87 4.19
N TRP A 115 1.54 -13.77 3.20
CA TRP A 115 0.57 -14.86 3.08
C TRP A 115 0.69 -15.87 4.21
N LEU A 116 1.92 -16.20 4.62
CA LEU A 116 2.15 -17.09 5.75
C LEU A 116 1.62 -16.48 7.06
N ASP A 117 1.78 -15.17 7.27
CA ASP A 117 1.24 -14.46 8.43
C ASP A 117 -0.31 -14.51 8.44
N VAL A 118 -0.95 -14.31 7.29
CA VAL A 118 -2.43 -14.44 7.16
C VAL A 118 -2.88 -15.87 7.46
N ALA A 119 -2.13 -16.87 6.98
CA ALA A 119 -2.39 -18.29 7.23
C ALA A 119 -2.03 -18.72 8.66
N ARG A 120 -1.46 -17.82 9.48
CA ARG A 120 -0.93 -18.13 10.83
C ARG A 120 0.06 -19.28 10.83
N TYR A 121 0.89 -19.36 9.78
CA TYR A 121 1.92 -20.37 9.66
C TYR A 121 3.07 -20.10 10.64
N ALA A 122 3.53 -21.15 11.34
CA ALA A 122 4.73 -21.11 12.16
C ALA A 122 5.57 -22.36 11.89
N GLU A 123 6.88 -22.20 11.75
CA GLU A 123 7.82 -23.33 11.56
C GLU A 123 8.05 -24.11 12.86
N THR A 124 7.79 -23.50 14.02
CA THR A 124 7.93 -24.14 15.31
C THR A 124 6.60 -24.13 16.05
N SER A 125 6.10 -25.31 16.44
CA SER A 125 5.12 -25.40 17.50
C SER A 125 5.82 -25.00 18.79
N GLY A 126 5.58 -23.78 19.29
CA GLY A 126 6.19 -23.31 20.53
C GLY A 126 6.02 -24.33 21.68
N LYS A 127 7.05 -25.11 21.92
CA LYS A 127 7.25 -25.92 23.11
C LYS A 127 8.19 -25.17 24.03
#